data_3d6827954fe4de876b724305c264e385
#
_entry.id   3d6827954fe4de876b724305c264e385
#
_cell.length_a   1.000
_cell.length_b   1.000
_cell.length_c   1.000
_cell.angle_alpha   90.00
_cell.angle_beta   90.00
_cell.angle_gamma   90.00
#
_symmetry.space_group_name_H-M   'P 1'
#
loop_
_entity.id
_entity.type
_entity.pdbx_description
1 polymer ?
#
loop_
_entity_poly.entity_id
_entity_poly.type
_entity_poly.pdbx_seq_one_letter_code
_entity_poly.pdbx_strand_id
1 'polypeptide(L)'
;MADHNLVALPEVVAFTTAAGLGCRFATSFRALAFQARIEPGQWVAVHGCGGLGLSAIMIAEALGANTIAIDIADDKLELARELGAARTINAKFADDVPSAIADLTGGGAHVSIDALGSVVTCRNSIQCLTKRGKHLQIGLMAGDQALPAIPMGRVVLKELELIGSYGLQPHRYGDMLAMIEAGKLKPEKLIGRTITLEEATIVLPKMDSFQERGVAIIDRF
;
A
#
# COMPACT_ATOMS: atom_id res chain seq x y z
N MET A 1 -4.63 3.74 -29.53
CA MET A 1 -4.02 4.06 -28.25
C MET A 1 -2.86 4.99 -28.53
N ALA A 2 -2.70 6.08 -27.79
CA ALA A 2 -1.60 7.00 -28.08
C ALA A 2 -0.28 6.39 -27.57
N ASP A 3 0.77 6.48 -28.35
CA ASP A 3 2.10 5.88 -28.09
C ASP A 3 2.73 6.36 -26.77
N HIS A 4 2.39 7.56 -26.32
CA HIS A 4 2.86 8.10 -25.03
C HIS A 4 2.30 7.37 -23.79
N ASN A 5 1.34 6.44 -24.00
CA ASN A 5 0.80 5.58 -22.94
C ASN A 5 1.43 4.18 -22.92
N LEU A 6 2.43 3.94 -23.78
CA LEU A 6 3.19 2.69 -23.82
C LEU A 6 4.49 2.86 -23.04
N VAL A 7 4.84 1.83 -22.27
CA VAL A 7 6.11 1.73 -21.58
C VAL A 7 6.74 0.40 -21.93
N ALA A 8 7.99 0.41 -22.36
CA ALA A 8 8.72 -0.83 -22.65
C ALA A 8 8.89 -1.63 -21.36
N LEU A 9 8.57 -2.92 -21.43
CA LEU A 9 8.78 -3.83 -20.30
C LEU A 9 10.21 -4.39 -20.38
N PRO A 10 11.02 -4.25 -19.30
CA PRO A 10 12.35 -4.86 -19.26
C PRO A 10 12.29 -6.38 -19.41
N GLU A 11 13.26 -6.98 -20.10
CA GLU A 11 13.30 -8.43 -20.36
C GLU A 11 13.32 -9.28 -19.10
N VAL A 12 13.86 -8.75 -18.00
CA VAL A 12 13.92 -9.43 -16.70
C VAL A 12 12.55 -9.51 -15.99
N VAL A 13 11.54 -8.77 -16.47
CA VAL A 13 10.21 -8.73 -15.86
C VAL A 13 9.29 -9.71 -16.61
N ALA A 14 8.96 -10.82 -15.96
CA ALA A 14 7.98 -11.76 -16.51
C ALA A 14 6.59 -11.13 -16.67
N PHE A 15 5.83 -11.58 -17.69
CA PHE A 15 4.46 -11.08 -17.93
C PHE A 15 3.52 -11.27 -16.72
N THR A 16 3.67 -12.37 -15.96
CA THR A 16 2.93 -12.62 -14.74
C THR A 16 3.21 -11.54 -13.68
N THR A 17 4.47 -11.14 -13.53
CA THR A 17 4.87 -10.02 -12.64
C THR A 17 4.31 -8.69 -13.17
N ALA A 18 4.45 -8.43 -14.47
CA ALA A 18 3.97 -7.21 -15.12
C ALA A 18 2.46 -7.01 -14.96
N ALA A 19 1.67 -8.08 -15.00
CA ALA A 19 0.22 -8.04 -14.78
C ALA A 19 -0.16 -7.49 -13.40
N GLY A 20 0.69 -7.68 -12.39
CA GLY A 20 0.51 -7.15 -11.03
C GLY A 20 0.93 -5.69 -10.84
N LEU A 21 1.70 -5.11 -11.78
CA LEU A 21 2.29 -3.76 -11.61
C LEU A 21 1.30 -2.62 -11.84
N GLY A 22 0.28 -2.80 -12.66
CA GLY A 22 -0.54 -1.73 -13.23
C GLY A 22 -1.22 -0.83 -12.20
N CYS A 23 -2.21 -1.33 -11.47
CA CYS A 23 -3.00 -0.50 -10.55
C CYS A 23 -2.36 -0.43 -9.16
N ARG A 24 -2.18 -1.57 -8.50
CA ARG A 24 -1.82 -1.65 -7.08
C ARG A 24 -0.40 -1.20 -6.80
N PHE A 25 0.56 -1.80 -7.51
CA PHE A 25 1.99 -1.54 -7.29
C PHE A 25 2.37 -0.11 -7.72
N ALA A 26 1.93 0.30 -8.91
CA ALA A 26 2.20 1.63 -9.45
C ALA A 26 1.58 2.75 -8.59
N THR A 27 0.35 2.57 -8.08
CA THR A 27 -0.28 3.54 -7.18
C THR A 27 0.51 3.69 -5.88
N SER A 28 0.91 2.58 -5.26
CA SER A 28 1.72 2.60 -4.03
C SER A 28 3.10 3.22 -4.26
N PHE A 29 3.72 2.94 -5.42
CA PHE A 29 5.00 3.56 -5.79
C PHE A 29 4.87 5.07 -5.92
N ARG A 30 3.85 5.56 -6.64
CA ARG A 30 3.60 7.00 -6.74
C ARG A 30 3.37 7.64 -5.38
N ALA A 31 2.53 7.02 -4.56
CA ALA A 31 2.17 7.54 -3.25
C ALA A 31 3.42 7.78 -2.39
N LEU A 32 4.31 6.81 -2.32
CA LEU A 32 5.50 6.87 -1.48
C LEU A 32 6.65 7.68 -2.09
N ALA A 33 7.00 7.38 -3.35
CA ALA A 33 8.18 7.99 -3.98
C ALA A 33 7.95 9.44 -4.43
N PHE A 34 6.74 9.76 -4.93
CA PHE A 34 6.49 11.08 -5.54
C PHE A 34 5.59 11.98 -4.71
N GLN A 35 4.57 11.45 -4.05
CA GLN A 35 3.65 12.27 -3.26
C GLN A 35 4.20 12.50 -1.86
N ALA A 36 4.43 11.45 -1.08
CA ALA A 36 5.00 11.59 0.26
C ALA A 36 6.49 11.93 0.23
N ARG A 37 7.22 11.42 -0.78
CA ARG A 37 8.68 11.56 -0.88
C ARG A 37 9.35 11.09 0.39
N ILE A 38 9.08 9.81 0.73
CA ILE A 38 9.60 9.23 1.95
C ILE A 38 11.13 9.20 1.95
N GLU A 39 11.71 9.35 3.13
CA GLU A 39 13.14 9.37 3.36
C GLU A 39 13.58 8.15 4.19
N PRO A 40 14.81 7.67 4.01
CA PRO A 40 15.37 6.59 4.83
C PRO A 40 15.23 6.88 6.33
N GLY A 41 14.86 5.85 7.10
CA GLY A 41 14.67 5.93 8.54
C GLY A 41 13.32 6.46 9.02
N GLN A 42 12.49 7.03 8.14
CA GLN A 42 11.14 7.45 8.49
C GLN A 42 10.24 6.25 8.84
N TRP A 43 9.27 6.46 9.73
CA TRP A 43 8.22 5.49 10.00
C TRP A 43 7.02 5.69 9.07
N VAL A 44 6.62 4.60 8.41
CA VAL A 44 5.45 4.55 7.51
C VAL A 44 4.43 3.57 8.08
N ALA A 45 3.26 4.05 8.50
CA ALA A 45 2.15 3.20 8.93
C ALA A 45 1.27 2.84 7.73
N VAL A 46 1.00 1.54 7.51
CA VAL A 46 0.21 1.05 6.38
C VAL A 46 -1.05 0.36 6.90
N HIS A 47 -2.20 0.99 6.74
CA HIS A 47 -3.49 0.48 7.14
C HIS A 47 -4.13 -0.33 6.00
N GLY A 48 -4.24 -1.65 6.21
CA GLY A 48 -4.68 -2.63 5.23
C GLY A 48 -3.53 -3.30 4.49
N CYS A 49 -3.38 -4.62 4.64
CA CYS A 49 -2.35 -5.44 4.00
C CYS A 49 -2.91 -6.23 2.81
N GLY A 50 -3.72 -5.58 1.97
CA GLY A 50 -4.11 -6.06 0.65
C GLY A 50 -3.05 -5.73 -0.41
N GLY A 51 -3.39 -5.88 -1.69
CA GLY A 51 -2.43 -5.66 -2.77
C GLY A 51 -1.78 -4.27 -2.79
N LEU A 52 -2.51 -3.19 -2.44
CA LEU A 52 -1.97 -1.83 -2.29
C LEU A 52 -1.01 -1.75 -1.09
N GLY A 53 -1.45 -2.21 0.09
CA GLY A 53 -0.66 -2.08 1.31
C GLY A 53 0.61 -2.93 1.29
N LEU A 54 0.54 -4.19 0.82
CA LEU A 54 1.72 -5.04 0.68
C LEU A 54 2.73 -4.46 -0.33
N SER A 55 2.24 -3.87 -1.43
CA SER A 55 3.08 -3.12 -2.37
C SER A 55 3.76 -1.92 -1.68
N ALA A 56 2.99 -1.17 -0.88
CA ALA A 56 3.54 -0.02 -0.15
C ALA A 56 4.61 -0.42 0.86
N ILE A 57 4.44 -1.55 1.57
CA ILE A 57 5.44 -2.09 2.51
C ILE A 57 6.75 -2.42 1.79
N MET A 58 6.68 -3.19 0.69
CA MET A 58 7.86 -3.54 -0.11
C MET A 58 8.58 -2.29 -0.65
N ILE A 59 7.83 -1.32 -1.15
CA ILE A 59 8.39 -0.10 -1.73
C ILE A 59 9.02 0.77 -0.63
N ALA A 60 8.38 0.92 0.52
CA ALA A 60 8.91 1.70 1.64
C ALA A 60 10.21 1.11 2.19
N GLU A 61 10.27 -0.22 2.32
CA GLU A 61 11.50 -0.94 2.71
C GLU A 61 12.62 -0.69 1.70
N ALA A 62 12.35 -0.85 0.40
CA ALA A 62 13.33 -0.61 -0.66
C ALA A 62 13.83 0.84 -0.72
N LEU A 63 13.05 1.80 -0.24
CA LEU A 63 13.41 3.21 -0.09
C LEU A 63 14.07 3.53 1.26
N GLY A 64 14.28 2.51 2.12
CA GLY A 64 14.98 2.63 3.41
C GLY A 64 14.13 3.14 4.56
N ALA A 65 12.81 3.17 4.44
CA ALA A 65 11.90 3.53 5.52
C ALA A 65 11.54 2.31 6.38
N ASN A 66 11.15 2.55 7.63
CA ASN A 66 10.63 1.52 8.53
C ASN A 66 9.11 1.44 8.40
N THR A 67 8.54 0.27 8.21
CA THR A 67 7.09 0.13 8.07
C THR A 67 6.43 -0.56 9.26
N ILE A 68 5.22 -0.09 9.59
CA ILE A 68 4.28 -0.76 10.49
C ILE A 68 3.10 -1.20 9.64
N ALA A 69 2.88 -2.52 9.55
CA ALA A 69 1.74 -3.09 8.86
C ALA A 69 0.56 -3.25 9.83
N ILE A 70 -0.61 -2.75 9.45
CA ILE A 70 -1.84 -2.83 10.25
C ILE A 70 -2.91 -3.57 9.45
N ASP A 71 -3.40 -4.68 9.96
CA ASP A 71 -4.51 -5.46 9.37
C ASP A 71 -5.25 -6.20 10.50
N ILE A 72 -6.39 -6.82 10.18
CA ILE A 72 -7.15 -7.66 11.10
C ILE A 72 -6.85 -9.16 10.94
N ALA A 73 -6.13 -9.56 9.87
CA ALA A 73 -5.82 -10.93 9.50
C ALA A 73 -4.34 -11.24 9.75
N ASP A 74 -4.06 -12.24 10.59
CA ASP A 74 -2.68 -12.58 10.99
C ASP A 74 -1.82 -13.10 9.82
N ASP A 75 -2.42 -13.85 8.89
CA ASP A 75 -1.75 -14.37 7.68
C ASP A 75 -1.26 -13.23 6.75
N LYS A 76 -2.03 -12.14 6.65
CA LYS A 76 -1.61 -10.94 5.92
C LYS A 76 -0.49 -10.19 6.63
N LEU A 77 -0.54 -10.12 7.96
CA LEU A 77 0.52 -9.53 8.77
C LEU A 77 1.82 -10.34 8.69
N GLU A 78 1.72 -11.66 8.58
CA GLU A 78 2.87 -12.52 8.34
C GLU A 78 3.50 -12.25 6.98
N LEU A 79 2.71 -12.20 5.90
CA LEU A 79 3.19 -11.83 4.58
C LEU A 79 3.80 -10.41 4.57
N ALA A 80 3.21 -9.48 5.30
CA ALA A 80 3.77 -8.13 5.45
C ALA A 80 5.18 -8.16 6.07
N ARG A 81 5.42 -9.02 7.08
CA ARG A 81 6.78 -9.21 7.65
C ARG A 81 7.76 -9.80 6.64
N GLU A 82 7.33 -10.80 5.86
CA GLU A 82 8.14 -11.40 4.79
C GLU A 82 8.54 -10.37 3.71
N LEU A 83 7.69 -9.36 3.50
CA LEU A 83 7.91 -8.27 2.54
C LEU A 83 8.66 -7.06 3.13
N GLY A 84 9.11 -7.13 4.39
CA GLY A 84 9.95 -6.13 5.01
C GLY A 84 9.27 -5.24 6.05
N ALA A 85 8.05 -5.56 6.52
CA ALA A 85 7.45 -4.81 7.61
C ALA A 85 8.26 -4.95 8.91
N ALA A 86 8.76 -3.84 9.43
CA ALA A 86 9.54 -3.79 10.66
C ALA A 86 8.70 -4.12 11.90
N ARG A 87 7.41 -3.80 11.88
CA ARG A 87 6.45 -4.07 12.95
C ARG A 87 5.08 -4.39 12.35
N THR A 88 4.24 -5.06 13.14
CA THR A 88 2.86 -5.37 12.76
C THR A 88 1.92 -5.11 13.93
N ILE A 89 0.71 -4.67 13.63
CA ILE A 89 -0.40 -4.49 14.59
C ILE A 89 -1.61 -5.22 14.04
N ASN A 90 -2.14 -6.20 14.80
CA ASN A 90 -3.45 -6.74 14.50
C ASN A 90 -4.52 -5.83 15.10
N ALA A 91 -5.22 -5.09 14.22
CA ALA A 91 -6.22 -4.11 14.62
C ALA A 91 -7.47 -4.71 15.28
N LYS A 92 -7.67 -6.03 15.18
CA LYS A 92 -8.76 -6.74 15.85
C LYS A 92 -8.54 -6.84 17.37
N PHE A 93 -7.27 -6.82 17.81
CA PHE A 93 -6.89 -7.00 19.20
C PHE A 93 -6.27 -5.73 19.82
N ALA A 94 -6.04 -4.69 19.04
CA ALA A 94 -5.53 -3.42 19.53
C ALA A 94 -6.69 -2.55 20.05
N ASP A 95 -6.62 -2.09 21.30
CA ASP A 95 -7.62 -1.19 21.91
C ASP A 95 -7.66 0.15 21.15
N ASP A 96 -6.49 0.69 20.79
CA ASP A 96 -6.33 1.94 20.03
C ASP A 96 -5.12 1.85 19.10
N VAL A 97 -5.39 1.66 17.81
CA VAL A 97 -4.36 1.55 16.77
C VAL A 97 -3.46 2.79 16.68
N PRO A 98 -3.97 4.03 16.68
CA PRO A 98 -3.13 5.23 16.71
C PRO A 98 -2.16 5.29 17.88
N SER A 99 -2.60 4.95 19.10
CA SER A 99 -1.74 4.91 20.28
C SER A 99 -0.67 3.84 20.17
N ALA A 100 -1.02 2.64 19.73
CA ALA A 100 -0.06 1.56 19.50
C ALA A 100 1.04 1.95 18.50
N ILE A 101 0.68 2.69 17.44
CA ILE A 101 1.66 3.23 16.48
C ILE A 101 2.56 4.29 17.15
N ALA A 102 1.98 5.18 17.95
CA ALA A 102 2.74 6.20 18.66
C ALA A 102 3.77 5.59 19.62
N ASP A 103 3.41 4.54 20.34
CA ASP A 103 4.29 3.81 21.27
C ASP A 103 5.46 3.15 20.49
N LEU A 104 5.17 2.50 19.36
CA LEU A 104 6.19 1.85 18.52
C LEU A 104 7.16 2.82 17.85
N THR A 105 6.73 4.06 17.61
CA THR A 105 7.50 5.06 16.84
C THR A 105 8.08 6.19 17.68
N GLY A 106 7.74 6.24 18.96
CA GLY A 106 8.16 7.31 19.84
C GLY A 106 7.44 8.64 19.59
N GLY A 107 6.17 8.60 19.13
CA GLY A 107 5.37 9.84 18.97
C GLY A 107 4.48 9.92 17.74
N GLY A 108 4.48 8.91 16.87
CA GLY A 108 3.65 8.79 15.69
C GLY A 108 4.45 8.56 14.39
N ALA A 109 3.75 8.12 13.35
CA ALA A 109 4.35 7.86 12.04
C ALA A 109 4.62 9.17 11.27
N HIS A 110 5.69 9.21 10.50
CA HIS A 110 6.01 10.34 9.62
C HIS A 110 5.07 10.36 8.40
N VAL A 111 4.75 9.17 7.90
CA VAL A 111 3.80 8.97 6.80
C VAL A 111 2.84 7.88 7.22
N SER A 112 1.57 8.01 6.85
CA SER A 112 0.57 6.97 7.06
C SER A 112 -0.28 6.81 5.81
N ILE A 113 -0.58 5.56 5.46
CA ILE A 113 -1.33 5.18 4.25
C ILE A 113 -2.63 4.51 4.67
N ASP A 114 -3.76 5.01 4.17
CA ASP A 114 -4.98 4.22 4.09
C ASP A 114 -5.02 3.48 2.75
N ALA A 115 -4.71 2.18 2.77
CA ALA A 115 -4.71 1.31 1.61
C ALA A 115 -6.02 0.50 1.47
N LEU A 116 -6.96 0.64 2.41
CA LEU A 116 -8.25 -0.04 2.41
C LEU A 116 -9.38 0.84 1.88
N GLY A 117 -9.48 2.09 2.35
CA GLY A 117 -10.54 3.02 1.99
C GLY A 117 -11.80 2.88 2.86
N SER A 118 -11.63 2.80 4.19
CA SER A 118 -12.75 2.83 5.14
C SER A 118 -12.68 4.04 6.06
N VAL A 119 -13.82 4.46 6.61
CA VAL A 119 -13.88 5.56 7.59
C VAL A 119 -12.95 5.30 8.78
N VAL A 120 -12.89 4.06 9.26
CA VAL A 120 -12.04 3.67 10.41
C VAL A 120 -10.56 3.77 10.06
N THR A 121 -10.13 3.19 8.94
CA THR A 121 -8.72 3.20 8.54
C THR A 121 -8.23 4.59 8.15
N CYS A 122 -9.06 5.38 7.45
CA CYS A 122 -8.77 6.77 7.14
C CYS A 122 -8.54 7.59 8.42
N ARG A 123 -9.45 7.48 9.40
CA ARG A 123 -9.34 8.17 10.67
C ARG A 123 -8.11 7.75 11.45
N ASN A 124 -7.85 6.45 11.60
CA ASN A 124 -6.68 5.92 12.30
C ASN A 124 -5.38 6.36 11.62
N SER A 125 -5.35 6.35 10.28
CA SER A 125 -4.21 6.81 9.49
C SER A 125 -3.88 8.29 9.71
N ILE A 126 -4.88 9.16 9.88
CA ILE A 126 -4.65 10.58 10.22
C ILE A 126 -4.23 10.73 11.68
N GLN A 127 -4.87 9.99 12.59
CA GLN A 127 -4.64 10.13 14.02
C GLN A 127 -3.27 9.61 14.49
N CYS A 128 -2.69 8.62 13.81
CA CYS A 128 -1.41 8.03 14.18
C CYS A 128 -0.19 8.88 13.79
N LEU A 129 -0.38 9.98 13.05
CA LEU A 129 0.72 10.79 12.55
C LEU A 129 1.42 11.61 13.65
N THR A 130 2.73 11.73 13.53
CA THR A 130 3.54 12.71 14.26
C THR A 130 3.28 14.14 13.76
N LYS A 131 3.88 15.16 14.39
CA LYS A 131 3.80 16.56 13.91
C LYS A 131 4.38 16.67 12.51
N ARG A 132 3.68 17.40 11.62
CA ARG A 132 4.00 17.58 10.19
C ARG A 132 4.03 16.29 9.39
N GLY A 133 3.34 15.24 9.89
CA GLY A 133 3.21 13.97 9.19
C GLY A 133 2.27 14.06 8.00
N LYS A 134 2.39 13.09 7.07
CA LYS A 134 1.63 13.03 5.82
C LYS A 134 0.68 11.83 5.82
N HIS A 135 -0.60 12.10 5.60
CA HIS A 135 -1.59 11.07 5.32
C HIS A 135 -1.74 10.87 3.81
N LEU A 136 -1.63 9.63 3.35
CA LEU A 136 -1.85 9.22 1.96
C LEU A 136 -3.15 8.42 1.85
N GLN A 137 -4.15 8.97 1.17
CA GLN A 137 -5.37 8.24 0.83
C GLN A 137 -5.19 7.59 -0.54
N ILE A 138 -5.05 6.27 -0.59
CA ILE A 138 -4.95 5.48 -1.82
C ILE A 138 -6.03 4.42 -1.94
N GLY A 139 -6.58 3.94 -0.81
CA GLY A 139 -7.77 3.11 -0.79
C GLY A 139 -8.99 3.93 -1.24
N LEU A 140 -9.79 3.35 -2.15
CA LEU A 140 -10.98 4.01 -2.66
C LEU A 140 -12.08 4.01 -1.60
N MET A 141 -12.55 5.19 -1.25
CA MET A 141 -13.70 5.37 -0.37
C MET A 141 -14.97 5.50 -1.21
N ALA A 142 -15.88 4.54 -1.10
CA ALA A 142 -17.10 4.48 -1.90
C ALA A 142 -18.34 4.22 -1.04
N GLY A 143 -19.52 4.47 -1.58
CA GLY A 143 -20.79 4.28 -0.87
C GLY A 143 -20.82 5.04 0.46
N ASP A 144 -21.22 4.38 1.52
CA ASP A 144 -21.35 4.96 2.87
C ASP A 144 -20.00 5.40 3.47
N GLN A 145 -18.88 4.96 2.89
CA GLN A 145 -17.53 5.33 3.31
C GLN A 145 -17.00 6.61 2.64
N ALA A 146 -17.71 7.14 1.64
CA ALA A 146 -17.22 8.24 0.77
C ALA A 146 -17.00 9.57 1.48
N LEU A 147 -17.68 9.81 2.60
CA LEU A 147 -17.63 11.06 3.35
C LEU A 147 -17.19 10.85 4.81
N PRO A 148 -15.90 10.55 5.05
CA PRO A 148 -15.39 10.35 6.40
C PRO A 148 -15.36 11.65 7.20
N ALA A 149 -15.63 11.56 8.50
CA ALA A 149 -15.38 12.65 9.42
C ALA A 149 -13.87 12.81 9.66
N ILE A 150 -13.28 13.85 9.08
CA ILE A 150 -11.85 14.16 9.23
C ILE A 150 -11.60 14.86 10.59
N PRO A 151 -10.60 14.43 11.39
CA PRO A 151 -10.26 15.08 12.66
C PRO A 151 -9.49 16.39 12.44
N MET A 152 -10.16 17.41 11.88
CA MET A 152 -9.54 18.67 11.43
C MET A 152 -8.80 19.41 12.54
N GLY A 153 -9.26 19.33 13.80
CA GLY A 153 -8.54 19.90 14.94
C GLY A 153 -7.12 19.33 15.07
N ARG A 154 -6.97 18.01 14.84
CA ARG A 154 -5.65 17.36 14.86
C ARG A 154 -4.80 17.76 13.65
N VAL A 155 -5.43 17.88 12.48
CA VAL A 155 -4.74 18.36 11.26
C VAL A 155 -4.09 19.71 11.50
N VAL A 156 -4.84 20.66 12.09
CA VAL A 156 -4.32 22.00 12.42
C VAL A 156 -3.25 21.95 13.50
N LEU A 157 -3.51 21.28 14.64
CA LEU A 157 -2.59 21.27 15.79
C LEU A 157 -1.26 20.57 15.47
N LYS A 158 -1.27 19.58 14.58
CA LYS A 158 -0.05 18.86 14.16
C LYS A 158 0.50 19.31 12.83
N GLU A 159 -0.10 20.28 12.15
CA GLU A 159 0.32 20.76 10.81
C GLU A 159 0.42 19.63 9.81
N LEU A 160 -0.63 18.77 9.72
CA LEU A 160 -0.62 17.58 8.88
C LEU A 160 -0.90 17.89 7.41
N GLU A 161 -0.32 17.10 6.52
CA GLU A 161 -0.67 17.08 5.09
C GLU A 161 -1.62 15.91 4.80
N LEU A 162 -2.74 16.18 4.11
CA LEU A 162 -3.67 15.16 3.61
C LEU A 162 -3.57 15.09 2.09
N ILE A 163 -3.13 13.96 1.56
CA ILE A 163 -2.75 13.79 0.15
C ILE A 163 -3.53 12.62 -0.45
N GLY A 164 -4.27 12.85 -1.51
CA GLY A 164 -4.82 11.79 -2.37
C GLY A 164 -3.80 11.33 -3.41
N SER A 165 -3.73 10.02 -3.69
CA SER A 165 -2.89 9.48 -4.74
C SER A 165 -3.61 8.38 -5.52
N TYR A 166 -3.58 8.47 -6.86
CA TYR A 166 -4.29 7.57 -7.76
C TYR A 166 -3.48 7.28 -9.02
N GLY A 167 -3.15 5.99 -9.24
CA GLY A 167 -2.38 5.54 -10.40
C GLY A 167 -0.94 6.07 -10.44
N LEU A 168 -0.27 5.81 -11.55
CA LEU A 168 1.05 6.34 -11.89
C LEU A 168 1.06 6.73 -13.37
N GLN A 169 1.59 7.89 -13.69
CA GLN A 169 1.70 8.35 -15.07
C GLN A 169 2.71 7.50 -15.85
N PRO A 170 2.46 7.15 -17.14
CA PRO A 170 3.36 6.29 -17.92
C PRO A 170 4.82 6.73 -17.94
N HIS A 171 5.08 8.03 -18.07
CA HIS A 171 6.45 8.57 -18.08
C HIS A 171 7.22 8.38 -16.75
N ARG A 172 6.53 7.99 -15.67
CA ARG A 172 7.13 7.71 -14.35
C ARG A 172 7.37 6.23 -14.09
N TYR A 173 6.91 5.35 -14.98
CA TYR A 173 7.15 3.91 -14.83
C TYR A 173 8.64 3.55 -14.87
N GLY A 174 9.46 4.31 -15.62
CA GLY A 174 10.89 4.08 -15.73
C GLY A 174 11.59 4.00 -14.38
N ASP A 175 11.27 4.89 -13.45
CA ASP A 175 11.88 4.91 -12.11
C ASP A 175 11.56 3.62 -11.32
N MET A 176 10.30 3.16 -11.40
CA MET A 176 9.84 1.92 -10.76
C MET A 176 10.49 0.68 -11.40
N LEU A 177 10.52 0.61 -12.72
CA LEU A 177 11.09 -0.50 -13.47
C LEU A 177 12.59 -0.61 -13.25
N ALA A 178 13.33 0.50 -13.20
CA ALA A 178 14.76 0.52 -12.88
C ALA A 178 15.05 -0.07 -11.48
N MET A 179 14.20 0.15 -10.50
CA MET A 179 14.34 -0.48 -9.17
C MET A 179 14.06 -1.98 -9.21
N ILE A 180 13.15 -2.44 -10.08
CA ILE A 180 12.88 -3.87 -10.29
C ILE A 180 14.10 -4.52 -10.99
N GLU A 181 14.62 -3.92 -12.06
CA GLU A 181 15.82 -4.40 -12.76
C GLU A 181 17.04 -4.48 -11.84
N ALA A 182 17.19 -3.52 -10.94
CA ALA A 182 18.26 -3.52 -9.93
C ALA A 182 18.02 -4.53 -8.79
N GLY A 183 16.92 -5.29 -8.81
CA GLY A 183 16.55 -6.28 -7.78
C GLY A 183 16.17 -5.68 -6.42
N LYS A 184 15.99 -4.36 -6.35
CA LYS A 184 15.55 -3.66 -5.12
C LYS A 184 14.06 -3.86 -4.85
N LEU A 185 13.24 -3.94 -5.89
CA LEU A 185 11.83 -4.27 -5.82
C LEU A 185 11.62 -5.67 -6.39
N LYS A 186 10.85 -6.49 -5.70
CA LYS A 186 10.56 -7.89 -6.06
C LYS A 186 9.06 -8.14 -6.10
N PRO A 187 8.32 -7.50 -7.03
CA PRO A 187 6.86 -7.57 -7.09
C PRO A 187 6.31 -8.98 -7.32
N GLU A 188 7.11 -9.91 -7.85
CA GLU A 188 6.76 -11.32 -7.97
C GLU A 188 6.43 -11.98 -6.62
N LYS A 189 6.98 -11.48 -5.51
CA LYS A 189 6.67 -11.97 -4.15
C LYS A 189 5.24 -11.62 -3.69
N LEU A 190 4.58 -10.72 -4.39
CA LEU A 190 3.17 -10.36 -4.13
C LEU A 190 2.20 -11.34 -4.80
N ILE A 191 2.66 -12.19 -5.71
CA ILE A 191 1.83 -13.17 -6.40
C ILE A 191 1.56 -14.34 -5.44
N GLY A 192 0.30 -14.47 -5.02
CA GLY A 192 -0.13 -15.57 -4.16
C GLY A 192 -0.35 -16.86 -4.97
N ARG A 193 -0.93 -16.73 -6.16
CA ARG A 193 -1.15 -17.85 -7.08
C ARG A 193 -1.38 -17.38 -8.52
N THR A 194 -1.21 -18.31 -9.46
CA THR A 194 -1.68 -18.13 -10.85
C THR A 194 -2.93 -18.97 -11.10
N ILE A 195 -3.81 -18.49 -11.95
CA ILE A 195 -5.09 -19.10 -12.25
C ILE A 195 -5.36 -19.08 -13.77
N THR A 196 -6.31 -19.91 -14.23
CA THR A 196 -6.83 -19.83 -15.60
C THR A 196 -7.89 -18.74 -15.74
N LEU A 197 -8.25 -18.41 -16.97
CA LEU A 197 -9.36 -17.48 -17.23
C LEU A 197 -10.70 -18.04 -16.70
N GLU A 198 -10.92 -19.34 -16.81
CA GLU A 198 -12.13 -20.02 -16.29
C GLU A 198 -12.18 -19.90 -14.77
N GLU A 199 -11.08 -20.14 -14.07
CA GLU A 199 -10.98 -20.02 -12.60
C GLU A 199 -11.28 -18.62 -12.13
N ALA A 200 -11.01 -17.58 -12.95
CA ALA A 200 -11.29 -16.20 -12.60
C ALA A 200 -12.78 -15.95 -12.33
N THR A 201 -13.68 -16.70 -12.99
CA THR A 201 -15.14 -16.62 -12.75
C THR A 201 -15.54 -17.02 -11.33
N ILE A 202 -14.73 -17.86 -10.68
CA ILE A 202 -14.93 -18.34 -9.31
C ILE A 202 -14.20 -17.41 -8.31
N VAL A 203 -13.04 -16.89 -8.69
CA VAL A 203 -12.17 -16.06 -7.82
C VAL A 203 -12.72 -14.65 -7.68
N LEU A 204 -13.11 -14.01 -8.79
CA LEU A 204 -13.56 -12.61 -8.79
C LEU A 204 -14.73 -12.33 -7.82
N PRO A 205 -15.80 -13.15 -7.76
CA PRO A 205 -16.90 -12.92 -6.82
C PRO A 205 -16.50 -13.06 -5.34
N LYS A 206 -15.37 -13.70 -5.06
CA LYS A 206 -14.88 -13.92 -3.69
C LYS A 206 -13.85 -12.91 -3.23
N MET A 207 -13.43 -11.98 -4.10
CA MET A 207 -12.38 -11.01 -3.77
C MET A 207 -12.78 -10.05 -2.64
N ASP A 208 -14.08 -9.79 -2.46
CA ASP A 208 -14.63 -8.98 -1.37
C ASP A 208 -14.56 -9.66 0.01
N SER A 209 -14.34 -10.98 0.06
CA SER A 209 -14.10 -11.71 1.31
C SER A 209 -12.72 -11.43 1.92
N PHE A 210 -11.80 -10.83 1.16
CA PHE A 210 -10.42 -10.49 1.56
C PHE A 210 -9.58 -11.67 2.09
N GLN A 211 -9.94 -12.92 1.74
CA GLN A 211 -9.27 -14.13 2.24
C GLN A 211 -8.02 -14.55 1.44
N GLU A 212 -7.77 -13.95 0.30
CA GLU A 212 -6.62 -14.30 -0.54
C GLU A 212 -5.32 -13.75 0.05
N ARG A 213 -4.31 -14.62 0.17
CA ARG A 213 -2.93 -14.24 0.50
C ARG A 213 -2.21 -13.83 -0.78
N GLY A 214 -1.85 -12.57 -0.90
CA GLY A 214 -1.21 -12.02 -2.10
C GLY A 214 -2.23 -11.71 -3.21
N VAL A 215 -1.76 -11.73 -4.45
CA VAL A 215 -2.53 -11.39 -5.67
C VAL A 215 -2.67 -12.62 -6.54
N ALA A 216 -3.88 -12.90 -7.00
CA ALA A 216 -4.12 -13.91 -8.05
C ALA A 216 -3.83 -13.30 -9.43
N ILE A 217 -3.05 -13.98 -10.25
CA ILE A 217 -2.71 -13.59 -11.64
C ILE A 217 -3.28 -14.60 -12.59
N ILE A 218 -4.01 -14.13 -13.60
CA ILE A 218 -4.44 -14.99 -14.74
C ILE A 218 -3.25 -15.12 -15.68
N ASP A 219 -2.74 -16.33 -15.87
CA ASP A 219 -1.57 -16.62 -16.71
C ASP A 219 -1.85 -17.64 -17.82
N ARG A 220 -3.05 -18.21 -17.84
CA ARG A 220 -3.49 -19.19 -18.83
C ARG A 220 -4.87 -18.80 -19.37
N PHE A 221 -5.00 -18.82 -20.72
CA PHE A 221 -6.18 -18.40 -21.47
C PHE A 221 -6.74 -19.55 -22.30
#